data_1bf4b422ae183216f50cc732dae65430
#
_entry.id   1bf4b422ae183216f50cc732dae65430
#
_cell.length_a   1.000
_cell.length_b   1.000
_cell.length_c   1.000
_cell.angle_alpha   90.00
_cell.angle_beta   90.00
_cell.angle_gamma   90.00
#
_symmetry.space_group_name_H-M   'P 1'
#
loop_
_entity.id
_entity.type
_entity.pdbx_description
1 polymer ?
#
loop_
_entity_poly.entity_id
_entity_poly.type
_entity_poly.pdbx_seq_one_letter_code
_entity_poly.pdbx_strand_id
1 'polypeptide(L)'
;MTVPLAKDSRMGPLTMRELMYAPVGGLAGLPPIEPDVDPLRVPDAIDESKLMDVLIDVRREYAGLLLYAGGSLQLDVGNAFLLVARRLSALTWSRPMGLAPGELGAHYVGGTAPMPINGSRRFDLIGVMGGDIGLEAASMSFYALDMPGMDDPMPLYDDPDVARIEAGVVTFDKAATPIAASHWDASQRG
;
A
#
# COMPACT_ATOMS: atom_id res chain seq x y z
N MET A 1 29.18 -31.11 16.54
CA MET A 1 27.96 -30.64 17.22
C MET A 1 27.31 -29.62 16.30
N THR A 2 26.34 -30.06 15.47
CA THR A 2 25.72 -29.24 14.42
C THR A 2 24.51 -28.56 15.04
N VAL A 3 24.57 -27.24 15.17
CA VAL A 3 23.42 -26.43 15.61
C VAL A 3 22.39 -26.48 14.48
N PRO A 4 21.12 -26.90 14.74
CA PRO A 4 20.09 -26.84 13.72
C PRO A 4 19.78 -25.38 13.41
N LEU A 5 19.88 -25.01 12.13
CA LEU A 5 19.39 -23.75 11.60
C LEU A 5 17.93 -23.58 12.00
N ALA A 6 17.63 -22.43 12.59
CA ALA A 6 16.28 -22.04 12.98
C ALA A 6 15.35 -22.18 11.77
N LYS A 7 14.27 -22.92 11.98
CA LYS A 7 13.18 -23.13 11.04
C LYS A 7 12.66 -21.76 10.60
N ASP A 8 12.75 -21.48 9.30
CA ASP A 8 12.16 -20.30 8.66
C ASP A 8 10.73 -20.10 9.15
N SER A 9 10.55 -19.21 10.10
CA SER A 9 9.21 -18.76 10.54
C SER A 9 8.67 -17.76 9.52
N ARG A 10 8.45 -18.22 8.27
CA ARG A 10 7.71 -17.42 7.31
C ARG A 10 6.30 -17.28 7.85
N MET A 11 5.89 -16.04 8.04
CA MET A 11 4.52 -15.72 8.39
C MET A 11 3.60 -16.28 7.30
N GLY A 12 2.52 -16.97 7.70
CA GLY A 12 1.52 -17.44 6.75
C GLY A 12 0.79 -16.28 6.06
N PRO A 13 0.04 -16.55 4.99
CA PRO A 13 -0.71 -15.53 4.30
C PRO A 13 -1.74 -14.88 5.24
N LEU A 14 -1.84 -13.55 5.17
CA LEU A 14 -2.81 -12.72 5.90
C LEU A 14 -3.66 -11.96 4.88
N THR A 15 -4.92 -11.71 5.20
CA THR A 15 -5.72 -10.79 4.39
C THR A 15 -5.19 -9.35 4.54
N MET A 16 -5.40 -8.52 3.52
CA MET A 16 -5.06 -7.09 3.61
C MET A 16 -5.78 -6.43 4.78
N ARG A 17 -6.99 -6.88 5.08
CA ARG A 17 -7.77 -6.39 6.22
C ARG A 17 -7.10 -6.76 7.55
N GLU A 18 -6.59 -7.97 7.71
CA GLU A 18 -5.84 -8.36 8.92
C GLU A 18 -4.55 -7.54 9.06
N LEU A 19 -3.83 -7.30 7.97
CA LEU A 19 -2.65 -6.44 7.96
C LEU A 19 -2.97 -5.00 8.34
N MET A 20 -4.08 -4.46 7.87
CA MET A 20 -4.53 -3.11 8.20
C MET A 20 -4.72 -2.94 9.73
N TYR A 21 -5.23 -3.98 10.40
CA TYR A 21 -5.48 -3.98 11.83
C TYR A 21 -4.32 -4.53 12.68
N ALA A 22 -3.25 -5.02 12.07
CA ALA A 22 -2.07 -5.44 12.80
C ALA A 22 -1.45 -4.27 13.60
N PRO A 23 -0.90 -4.51 14.78
CA PRO A 23 -0.19 -3.49 15.53
C PRO A 23 0.99 -2.91 14.72
N VAL A 24 1.33 -1.64 14.96
CA VAL A 24 2.53 -1.03 14.36
C VAL A 24 3.77 -1.80 14.80
N GLY A 25 4.57 -2.26 13.85
CA GLY A 25 5.71 -3.13 14.13
C GLY A 25 5.35 -4.54 14.62
N GLY A 26 4.04 -4.87 14.65
CA GLY A 26 3.54 -6.13 15.22
C GLY A 26 3.75 -7.39 14.38
N LEU A 27 4.26 -7.25 13.16
CA LEU A 27 4.69 -8.38 12.33
C LEU A 27 6.19 -8.64 12.57
N ALA A 28 6.51 -9.17 13.75
CA ALA A 28 7.88 -9.47 14.13
C ALA A 28 8.54 -10.42 13.10
N GLY A 29 9.74 -10.07 12.65
CA GLY A 29 10.54 -10.89 11.74
C GLY A 29 10.45 -10.52 10.26
N LEU A 30 9.63 -9.54 9.87
CA LEU A 30 9.72 -8.99 8.52
C LEU A 30 11.00 -8.17 8.34
N PRO A 31 11.74 -8.36 7.24
CA PRO A 31 12.86 -7.49 6.92
C PRO A 31 12.37 -6.05 6.72
N PRO A 32 13.14 -5.05 7.13
CA PRO A 32 12.85 -3.66 6.81
C PRO A 32 12.99 -3.42 5.31
N ILE A 33 12.22 -2.48 4.78
CA ILE A 33 12.46 -1.92 3.46
C ILE A 33 13.72 -1.05 3.53
N GLU A 34 14.59 -1.15 2.53
CA GLU A 34 15.82 -0.38 2.47
C GLU A 34 15.52 1.13 2.51
N PRO A 35 16.29 1.92 3.29
CA PRO A 35 15.96 3.32 3.55
C PRO A 35 15.94 4.24 2.33
N ASP A 36 16.68 3.90 1.29
CA ASP A 36 16.80 4.66 0.03
C ASP A 36 15.66 4.40 -0.97
N VAL A 37 14.83 3.38 -0.69
CA VAL A 37 13.61 3.07 -1.46
C VAL A 37 12.37 2.95 -0.56
N ASP A 38 12.45 3.37 0.70
CA ASP A 38 11.34 3.29 1.65
C ASP A 38 10.26 4.35 1.31
N PRO A 39 9.05 3.94 0.90
CA PRO A 39 7.99 4.87 0.49
C PRO A 39 7.54 5.82 1.62
N LEU A 40 7.77 5.47 2.87
CA LEU A 40 7.49 6.37 3.99
C LEU A 40 8.56 7.46 4.18
N ARG A 41 9.64 7.45 3.41
CA ARG A 41 10.78 8.37 3.55
C ARG A 41 11.19 9.02 2.24
N VAL A 42 11.13 8.26 1.15
CA VAL A 42 11.62 8.65 -0.17
C VAL A 42 10.43 9.00 -1.05
N PRO A 43 10.39 10.20 -1.64
CA PRO A 43 9.41 10.53 -2.66
C PRO A 43 9.53 9.59 -3.86
N ASP A 44 8.41 9.35 -4.51
CA ASP A 44 8.29 8.58 -5.77
C ASP A 44 8.77 7.12 -5.70
N ALA A 45 9.03 6.58 -4.50
CA ALA A 45 9.52 5.21 -4.32
C ALA A 45 8.60 4.12 -4.90
N ILE A 46 7.32 4.42 -5.07
CA ILE A 46 6.32 3.51 -5.66
C ILE A 46 5.65 4.12 -6.92
N ASP A 47 6.38 4.98 -7.61
CA ASP A 47 5.94 5.52 -8.89
C ASP A 47 5.65 4.38 -9.90
N GLU A 48 4.73 4.61 -10.84
CA GLU A 48 4.22 3.64 -11.81
C GLU A 48 3.38 2.48 -11.19
N SER A 49 3.22 2.41 -9.87
CA SER A 49 2.26 1.49 -9.26
C SER A 49 0.82 1.89 -9.59
N LYS A 50 -0.15 1.00 -9.30
CA LYS A 50 -1.57 1.29 -9.56
C LYS A 50 -2.36 1.15 -8.27
N LEU A 51 -3.14 2.19 -7.93
CA LEU A 51 -4.08 2.10 -6.81
C LEU A 51 -5.24 1.16 -7.20
N MET A 52 -5.46 0.16 -6.38
CA MET A 52 -6.44 -0.90 -6.61
C MET A 52 -7.68 -0.75 -5.73
N ASP A 53 -7.49 -0.42 -4.46
CA ASP A 53 -8.59 -0.35 -3.51
C ASP A 53 -8.24 0.61 -2.36
N VAL A 54 -9.27 1.19 -1.75
CA VAL A 54 -9.15 2.09 -0.60
C VAL A 54 -10.14 1.65 0.46
N LEU A 55 -9.66 1.34 1.65
CA LEU A 55 -10.49 1.01 2.80
C LEU A 55 -10.34 2.06 3.90
N ILE A 56 -11.47 2.62 4.35
CA ILE A 56 -11.51 3.60 5.43
C ILE A 56 -12.33 3.03 6.58
N ASP A 57 -11.72 2.93 7.77
CA ASP A 57 -12.44 2.61 9.01
C ASP A 57 -12.49 3.87 9.89
N VAL A 58 -13.58 4.60 9.75
CA VAL A 58 -13.80 5.87 10.49
C VAL A 58 -13.83 5.65 12.00
N ARG A 59 -14.29 4.49 12.48
CA ARG A 59 -14.39 4.21 13.92
C ARG A 59 -13.04 4.03 14.59
N ARG A 60 -12.06 3.49 13.83
CA ARG A 60 -10.70 3.28 14.31
C ARG A 60 -9.75 4.37 13.84
N GLU A 61 -10.23 5.30 13.03
CA GLU A 61 -9.40 6.33 12.39
C GLU A 61 -8.26 5.70 11.56
N TYR A 62 -8.59 4.67 10.76
CA TYR A 62 -7.65 3.96 9.90
C TYR A 62 -8.01 4.17 8.44
N ALA A 63 -6.98 4.25 7.60
CA ALA A 63 -7.12 4.14 6.15
C ALA A 63 -6.07 3.17 5.60
N GLY A 64 -6.46 2.37 4.61
CA GLY A 64 -5.58 1.50 3.85
C GLY A 64 -5.64 1.84 2.37
N LEU A 65 -4.48 1.92 1.71
CA LEU A 65 -4.36 2.00 0.26
C LEU A 65 -3.71 0.72 -0.22
N LEU A 66 -4.38 -0.01 -1.10
CA LEU A 66 -3.88 -1.23 -1.72
C LEU A 66 -3.45 -0.92 -3.15
N LEU A 67 -2.19 -1.24 -3.49
CA LEU A 67 -1.60 -0.94 -4.78
C LEU A 67 -1.05 -2.21 -5.44
N TYR A 68 -1.12 -2.25 -6.77
CA TYR A 68 -0.40 -3.20 -7.60
C TYR A 68 1.00 -2.69 -7.87
N ALA A 69 2.01 -3.52 -7.63
CA ALA A 69 3.42 -3.14 -7.69
C ALA A 69 4.08 -3.36 -9.07
N GLY A 70 3.45 -4.09 -9.97
CA GLY A 70 4.07 -4.59 -11.22
C GLY A 70 4.55 -3.52 -12.22
N GLY A 71 4.40 -2.23 -11.90
CA GLY A 71 4.99 -1.13 -12.67
C GLY A 71 6.02 -0.33 -11.88
N SER A 72 6.18 -0.59 -10.57
CA SER A 72 7.07 0.19 -9.72
C SER A 72 8.52 0.07 -10.18
N LEU A 73 9.17 1.22 -10.38
CA LEU A 73 10.53 1.28 -10.93
C LEU A 73 11.62 1.29 -9.85
N GLN A 74 11.30 1.71 -8.63
CA GLN A 74 12.29 1.87 -7.56
C GLN A 74 12.19 0.77 -6.51
N LEU A 75 10.98 0.45 -6.06
CA LEU A 75 10.76 -0.64 -5.09
C LEU A 75 10.36 -1.92 -5.83
N ASP A 76 11.35 -2.74 -6.16
CA ASP A 76 11.18 -4.02 -6.86
C ASP A 76 11.11 -5.18 -5.85
N VAL A 77 10.12 -5.13 -4.94
CA VAL A 77 9.91 -6.16 -3.92
C VAL A 77 8.43 -6.50 -3.83
N GLY A 78 8.09 -7.73 -4.20
CA GLY A 78 6.70 -8.20 -4.23
C GLY A 78 5.91 -7.73 -5.44
N ASN A 79 4.63 -8.07 -5.45
CA ASN A 79 3.71 -7.75 -6.55
C ASN A 79 2.53 -6.86 -6.11
N ALA A 80 2.44 -6.57 -4.82
CA ALA A 80 1.46 -5.64 -4.26
C ALA A 80 2.04 -4.85 -3.09
N PHE A 81 1.46 -3.67 -2.84
CA PHE A 81 1.79 -2.81 -1.70
C PHE A 81 0.56 -2.48 -0.89
N LEU A 82 0.71 -2.40 0.42
CA LEU A 82 -0.32 -1.91 1.32
C LEU A 82 0.24 -0.79 2.20
N LEU A 83 -0.27 0.43 2.01
CA LEU A 83 -0.06 1.54 2.93
C LEU A 83 -1.20 1.56 3.96
N VAL A 84 -0.87 1.61 5.24
CA VAL A 84 -1.84 1.74 6.34
C VAL A 84 -1.54 2.99 7.14
N ALA A 85 -2.50 3.91 7.18
CA ALA A 85 -2.49 5.09 8.04
C ALA A 85 -3.36 4.82 9.28
N ARG A 86 -2.86 5.14 10.48
CA ARG A 86 -3.55 4.96 11.76
C ARG A 86 -3.55 6.25 12.56
N ARG A 87 -4.61 6.47 13.34
CA ARG A 87 -4.90 7.76 13.97
C ARG A 87 -4.95 8.84 12.88
N LEU A 88 -5.79 8.57 11.88
CA LEU A 88 -5.99 9.41 10.71
C LEU A 88 -6.64 10.73 11.14
N SER A 89 -5.96 11.85 10.87
CA SER A 89 -6.47 13.20 11.17
C SER A 89 -7.08 13.88 9.95
N ALA A 90 -6.60 13.52 8.74
CA ALA A 90 -7.15 14.02 7.50
C ALA A 90 -7.05 12.99 6.37
N LEU A 91 -8.05 13.01 5.50
CA LEU A 91 -8.06 12.31 4.22
C LEU A 91 -8.59 13.28 3.17
N THR A 92 -7.84 13.46 2.11
CA THR A 92 -8.27 14.24 0.93
C THR A 92 -8.27 13.35 -0.28
N TRP A 93 -9.26 13.52 -1.14
CA TRP A 93 -9.35 12.83 -2.40
C TRP A 93 -9.83 13.79 -3.48
N SER A 94 -9.09 13.89 -4.57
CA SER A 94 -9.51 14.56 -5.78
C SER A 94 -9.94 13.52 -6.81
N ARG A 95 -10.95 13.86 -7.61
CA ARG A 95 -11.43 12.96 -8.67
C ARG A 95 -10.47 12.98 -9.86
N PRO A 96 -10.16 11.82 -10.50
CA PRO A 96 -9.45 11.79 -11.76
C PRO A 96 -10.15 12.61 -12.85
N MET A 97 -9.37 13.29 -13.68
CA MET A 97 -9.91 14.02 -14.83
C MET A 97 -10.31 13.05 -15.95
N GLY A 98 -11.40 13.36 -16.62
CA GLY A 98 -11.84 12.64 -17.83
C GLY A 98 -12.71 11.41 -17.59
N LEU A 99 -12.86 10.94 -16.36
CA LEU A 99 -13.76 9.80 -16.05
C LEU A 99 -15.20 10.29 -15.79
N ALA A 100 -16.19 9.64 -16.40
CA ALA A 100 -17.59 9.82 -16.07
C ALA A 100 -17.92 9.21 -14.69
N PRO A 101 -18.98 9.67 -13.98
CA PRO A 101 -19.39 9.04 -12.73
C PRO A 101 -19.71 7.57 -12.91
N GLY A 102 -19.04 6.69 -12.14
CA GLY A 102 -19.23 5.25 -12.20
C GLY A 102 -18.36 4.54 -13.25
N GLU A 103 -17.57 5.25 -14.03
CA GLU A 103 -16.52 4.62 -14.85
C GLU A 103 -15.37 4.16 -13.95
N LEU A 104 -14.95 2.91 -14.17
CA LEU A 104 -13.71 2.37 -13.62
C LEU A 104 -12.55 3.01 -14.36
N GLY A 105 -11.59 3.54 -13.62
CA GLY A 105 -10.37 4.12 -14.17
C GLY A 105 -9.14 3.58 -13.47
N ALA A 106 -8.07 3.37 -14.21
CA ALA A 106 -6.78 3.07 -13.60
C ALA A 106 -6.26 4.30 -12.87
N HIS A 107 -6.05 4.16 -11.58
CA HIS A 107 -5.36 5.16 -10.78
C HIS A 107 -3.86 4.86 -10.81
N TYR A 108 -3.20 5.23 -11.91
CA TYR A 108 -1.74 5.17 -11.97
C TYR A 108 -1.14 6.20 -11.05
N VAL A 109 -0.20 5.78 -10.25
CA VAL A 109 0.59 6.62 -9.37
C VAL A 109 1.70 7.25 -10.21
N GLY A 110 1.68 8.56 -10.35
CA GLY A 110 2.70 9.34 -11.03
C GLY A 110 3.61 10.06 -10.05
N GLY A 111 3.48 9.76 -8.77
CA GLY A 111 4.36 10.29 -7.74
C GLY A 111 3.83 10.04 -6.34
N THR A 112 4.72 10.07 -5.36
CA THR A 112 4.39 10.02 -3.93
C THR A 112 5.23 11.02 -3.13
N ALA A 113 4.63 11.64 -2.12
CA ALA A 113 5.31 12.62 -1.29
C ALA A 113 5.06 12.37 0.21
N PRO A 114 5.96 11.63 0.89
CA PRO A 114 5.94 11.50 2.34
C PRO A 114 6.49 12.77 3.00
N MET A 115 5.67 13.48 3.78
CA MET A 115 6.05 14.74 4.42
C MET A 115 5.83 14.70 5.93
N PRO A 116 6.79 15.14 6.77
CA PRO A 116 6.57 15.35 8.19
C PRO A 116 5.72 16.62 8.41
N ILE A 117 4.68 16.52 9.24
CA ILE A 117 3.82 17.65 9.64
C ILE A 117 3.62 17.60 11.16
N ASN A 118 4.07 18.61 11.91
CA ASN A 118 3.75 18.89 13.32
C ASN A 118 3.32 17.68 14.19
N GLY A 119 4.17 16.63 14.28
CA GLY A 119 3.86 15.44 15.08
C GLY A 119 3.00 14.38 14.37
N SER A 120 2.67 14.59 13.11
CA SER A 120 2.07 13.61 12.20
C SER A 120 2.92 13.43 10.96
N ARG A 121 2.50 12.55 10.06
CA ARG A 121 3.04 12.44 8.71
C ARG A 121 1.91 12.56 7.70
N ARG A 122 2.16 13.31 6.66
CA ARG A 122 1.33 13.33 5.47
C ARG A 122 1.97 12.46 4.40
N PHE A 123 1.14 11.71 3.70
CA PHE A 123 1.50 10.92 2.53
C PHE A 123 0.55 11.29 1.40
N ASP A 124 1.09 11.91 0.37
CA ASP A 124 0.35 12.23 -0.85
C ASP A 124 0.67 11.20 -1.92
N LEU A 125 -0.38 10.64 -2.53
CA LEU A 125 -0.33 9.81 -3.71
C LEU A 125 -0.90 10.64 -4.86
N ILE A 126 -0.08 10.91 -5.85
CA ILE A 126 -0.39 11.78 -6.99
C ILE A 126 -0.76 10.91 -8.18
N GLY A 127 -1.95 11.06 -8.71
CA GLY A 127 -2.41 10.30 -9.87
C GLY A 127 -1.96 10.93 -11.18
N VAL A 128 -1.52 10.12 -12.15
CA VAL A 128 -1.09 10.59 -13.49
C VAL A 128 -2.18 11.37 -14.22
N MET A 129 -3.44 11.01 -14.03
CA MET A 129 -4.62 11.69 -14.61
C MET A 129 -5.39 12.52 -13.58
N GLY A 130 -4.74 12.95 -12.49
CA GLY A 130 -5.42 13.42 -11.29
C GLY A 130 -5.93 12.25 -10.45
N GLY A 131 -6.76 12.52 -9.47
CA GLY A 131 -7.19 11.48 -8.51
C GLY A 131 -6.23 11.38 -7.34
N ASP A 132 -5.67 12.51 -6.91
CA ASP A 132 -4.72 12.55 -5.80
C ASP A 132 -5.40 12.13 -4.49
N ILE A 133 -4.68 11.41 -3.68
CA ILE A 133 -5.08 11.02 -2.33
C ILE A 133 -4.05 11.54 -1.35
N GLY A 134 -4.49 12.29 -0.35
CA GLY A 134 -3.66 12.73 0.77
C GLY A 134 -4.13 12.10 2.08
N LEU A 135 -3.22 11.49 2.81
CA LEU A 135 -3.45 10.92 4.15
C LEU A 135 -2.59 11.67 5.16
N GLU A 136 -3.19 12.16 6.24
CA GLU A 136 -2.45 12.68 7.39
C GLU A 136 -2.75 11.82 8.62
N ALA A 137 -1.72 11.26 9.25
CA ALA A 137 -1.86 10.31 10.33
C ALA A 137 -0.70 10.40 11.34
N ALA A 138 -0.94 9.98 12.57
CA ALA A 138 0.08 9.92 13.59
C ALA A 138 0.93 8.64 13.54
N SER A 139 0.53 7.65 12.74
CA SER A 139 1.31 6.43 12.50
C SER A 139 1.02 5.88 11.10
N MET A 140 2.05 5.41 10.41
CA MET A 140 1.94 4.77 9.10
C MET A 140 2.76 3.48 9.06
N SER A 141 2.25 2.50 8.32
CA SER A 141 2.98 1.27 7.98
C SER A 141 2.87 1.05 6.48
N PHE A 142 3.96 0.62 5.89
CA PHE A 142 4.00 0.21 4.50
C PHE A 142 4.47 -1.24 4.43
N TYR A 143 3.77 -2.06 3.66
CA TYR A 143 4.06 -3.48 3.47
C TYR A 143 4.28 -3.75 1.99
N ALA A 144 5.40 -4.40 1.64
CA ALA A 144 5.57 -5.08 0.38
C ALA A 144 5.05 -6.51 0.52
N LEU A 145 4.28 -6.98 -0.45
CA LEU A 145 3.48 -8.18 -0.36
C LEU A 145 3.70 -9.09 -1.57
N ASP A 146 3.66 -10.40 -1.33
CA ASP A 146 3.49 -11.42 -2.36
C ASP A 146 2.03 -11.90 -2.33
N MET A 147 1.29 -11.57 -3.37
CA MET A 147 -0.13 -11.87 -3.51
C MET A 147 -0.34 -12.88 -4.64
N PRO A 148 -0.85 -14.08 -4.32
CA PRO A 148 -1.10 -15.11 -5.33
C PRO A 148 -2.04 -14.63 -6.44
N GLY A 149 -1.69 -14.93 -7.69
CA GLY A 149 -2.50 -14.60 -8.87
C GLY A 149 -2.33 -13.17 -9.39
N MET A 150 -1.34 -12.43 -8.90
CA MET A 150 -0.98 -11.09 -9.38
C MET A 150 0.18 -11.09 -10.41
N ASP A 151 0.70 -12.26 -10.77
CA ASP A 151 1.81 -12.40 -11.71
C ASP A 151 1.37 -12.24 -13.18
N ASP A 152 0.08 -12.40 -13.45
CA ASP A 152 -0.49 -12.13 -14.76
C ASP A 152 -0.64 -10.61 -14.98
N PRO A 153 -0.42 -10.12 -16.22
CA PRO A 153 -0.65 -8.70 -16.51
C PRO A 153 -2.08 -8.32 -16.11
N MET A 154 -2.19 -7.30 -15.26
CA MET A 154 -3.49 -6.76 -14.87
C MET A 154 -4.30 -6.38 -16.11
N PRO A 155 -5.61 -6.67 -16.14
CA PRO A 155 -6.49 -6.19 -17.20
C PRO A 155 -6.34 -4.67 -17.33
N LEU A 156 -6.25 -4.18 -18.56
CA LEU A 156 -6.28 -2.75 -18.83
C LEU A 156 -7.70 -2.24 -18.54
N TYR A 157 -7.82 -1.05 -18.00
CA TYR A 157 -9.12 -0.47 -17.66
C TYR A 157 -9.97 -0.05 -18.86
N ASP A 158 -9.41 -0.10 -20.04
CA ASP A 158 -10.10 -0.02 -21.33
C ASP A 158 -10.52 -1.38 -21.87
N ASP A 159 -10.28 -2.47 -21.13
CA ASP A 159 -10.74 -3.81 -21.51
C ASP A 159 -12.29 -3.80 -21.52
N PRO A 160 -12.93 -4.14 -22.64
CA PRO A 160 -14.38 -4.16 -22.75
C PRO A 160 -15.04 -5.22 -21.86
N ASP A 161 -14.28 -6.15 -21.32
CA ASP A 161 -14.78 -7.19 -20.42
C ASP A 161 -14.66 -6.74 -18.95
N VAL A 162 -15.70 -6.06 -18.48
CA VAL A 162 -15.81 -5.60 -17.07
C VAL A 162 -15.68 -6.75 -16.08
N ALA A 163 -16.21 -7.93 -16.40
CA ALA A 163 -16.11 -9.10 -15.51
C ALA A 163 -14.66 -9.57 -15.35
N ARG A 164 -13.84 -9.44 -16.39
CA ARG A 164 -12.41 -9.74 -16.35
C ARG A 164 -11.66 -8.71 -15.52
N ILE A 165 -12.02 -7.42 -15.62
CA ILE A 165 -11.46 -6.36 -14.79
C ILE A 165 -11.80 -6.61 -13.32
N GLU A 166 -13.08 -6.89 -13.02
CA GLU A 166 -13.54 -7.18 -11.66
C GLU A 166 -12.88 -8.44 -11.09
N ALA A 167 -12.72 -9.50 -11.86
CA ALA A 167 -12.04 -10.72 -11.45
C ALA A 167 -10.53 -10.50 -11.16
N GLY A 168 -9.90 -9.56 -11.87
CA GLY A 168 -8.51 -9.17 -11.66
C GLY A 168 -8.30 -8.15 -10.53
N VAL A 169 -9.37 -7.50 -10.05
CA VAL A 169 -9.26 -6.50 -8.99
C VAL A 169 -8.93 -7.19 -7.66
N VAL A 170 -7.86 -6.73 -7.06
CA VAL A 170 -7.45 -7.16 -5.73
C VAL A 170 -8.21 -6.35 -4.69
N THR A 171 -8.75 -7.00 -3.69
CA THR A 171 -9.51 -6.40 -2.60
C THR A 171 -8.88 -6.67 -1.24
N PHE A 172 -9.29 -5.93 -0.22
CA PHE A 172 -8.83 -6.10 1.17
C PHE A 172 -9.14 -7.48 1.77
N ASP A 173 -10.01 -8.27 1.17
CA ASP A 173 -10.36 -9.61 1.65
C ASP A 173 -9.47 -10.72 1.05
N LYS A 174 -8.60 -10.40 0.08
CA LYS A 174 -7.62 -11.35 -0.45
C LYS A 174 -6.43 -11.48 0.48
N ALA A 175 -5.86 -12.69 0.50
CA ALA A 175 -4.69 -13.00 1.29
C ALA A 175 -3.40 -12.72 0.51
N ALA A 176 -2.37 -12.26 1.22
CA ALA A 176 -1.01 -12.14 0.72
C ALA A 176 0.00 -12.50 1.80
N THR A 177 1.23 -12.75 1.39
CA THR A 177 2.35 -12.96 2.29
C THR A 177 3.15 -11.67 2.41
N PRO A 178 3.26 -11.06 3.61
CA PRO A 178 4.14 -9.92 3.79
C PRO A 178 5.60 -10.33 3.60
N ILE A 179 6.34 -9.55 2.79
CA ILE A 179 7.75 -9.81 2.46
C ILE A 179 8.67 -8.85 3.19
N ALA A 180 8.32 -7.56 3.19
CA ALA A 180 9.08 -6.51 3.86
C ALA A 180 8.12 -5.44 4.38
N ALA A 181 8.59 -4.66 5.35
CA ALA A 181 7.78 -3.57 5.90
C ALA A 181 8.63 -2.38 6.33
N SER A 182 8.03 -1.20 6.29
CA SER A 182 8.52 -0.03 6.98
C SER A 182 7.43 0.57 7.87
N HIS A 183 7.87 1.25 8.93
CA HIS A 183 6.98 1.85 9.91
C HIS A 183 7.44 3.24 10.29
N TRP A 184 6.48 4.09 10.53
CA TRP A 184 6.69 5.39 11.13
C TRP A 184 5.62 5.63 12.20
N ASP A 185 6.03 6.09 13.38
CA ASP A 185 5.12 6.46 14.47
C ASP A 185 5.63 7.73 15.17
N ALA A 186 4.74 8.69 15.34
CA ALA A 186 5.05 9.98 15.99
C ALA A 186 5.51 9.81 17.43
N SER A 187 5.03 8.78 18.15
CA SER A 187 5.39 8.51 19.55
C SER A 187 6.82 8.01 19.74
N GLN A 188 7.51 7.59 18.70
CA GLN A 188 8.89 7.09 18.76
C GLN A 188 9.95 8.18 18.62
N ARG A 189 9.54 9.45 18.54
CA ARG A 189 10.44 10.60 18.56
C ARG A 189 10.58 11.13 20.02
N GLY A 190 11.33 10.38 20.80
CA GLY A 190 11.79 10.77 22.13
C GLY A 190 13.29 10.95 22.13
#